data_1da439e97ab9c85711a6ba38ab2a78ab
#
_entry.id   1da439e97ab9c85711a6ba38ab2a78ab
#
_cell.length_a   1.000
_cell.length_b   1.000
_cell.length_c   1.000
_cell.angle_alpha   90.00
_cell.angle_beta   90.00
_cell.angle_gamma   90.00
#
_symmetry.space_group_name_H-M   'P 1'
#
loop_
_entity.id
_entity.type
_entity.pdbx_description
1 polymer ?
#
loop_
_entity_poly.entity_id
_entity_poly.type
_entity_poly.pdbx_seq_one_letter_code
_entity_poly.pdbx_strand_id
1 'polypeptide(L)'
;MDRWSDKVAVVTGASVGIGEAIVKKLVGHGMKVVGCARNEEKLKKIALEINGNGPGEMFPFKCDVKEESNIVEMFQYIKEKFGTVHVLVNNAGLGHRAPLLSGKTEEWKEMLDVNVLGLSICSREAIQLMKATNVDNGHIFNINSMSGHRVSGLIFYSATKFAVTALTEGLRQELRATKSHIRVTSISPGVVETEFAYRLNPAEPSKAENLYSSIKCLHVDDIADSVIFALQAPAHVDVNDIYIRPSEQKI
;
A
#
# COMPACT_ATOMS: atom_id res chain seq x y z
N MET A 1 -7.19 -17.34 -7.19
CA MET A 1 -6.02 -17.03 -6.32
C MET A 1 -4.98 -18.17 -6.27
N ASP A 2 -5.28 -19.36 -6.78
CA ASP A 2 -4.43 -20.58 -6.64
C ASP A 2 -2.97 -20.38 -7.06
N ARG A 3 -2.72 -19.62 -8.14
CA ARG A 3 -1.34 -19.31 -8.58
C ARG A 3 -0.53 -18.49 -7.56
N TRP A 4 -1.18 -17.87 -6.59
CA TRP A 4 -0.57 -17.06 -5.56
C TRP A 4 -0.40 -17.80 -4.22
N SER A 5 -0.96 -19.00 -4.07
CA SER A 5 -0.73 -19.84 -2.90
C SER A 5 0.77 -20.10 -2.72
N ASP A 6 1.25 -20.06 -1.49
CA ASP A 6 2.67 -20.14 -1.10
C ASP A 6 3.59 -19.03 -1.66
N LYS A 7 3.08 -18.10 -2.43
CA LYS A 7 3.86 -16.95 -2.91
C LYS A 7 4.07 -15.93 -1.81
N VAL A 8 5.18 -15.19 -1.91
CA VAL A 8 5.59 -14.18 -0.93
C VAL A 8 5.06 -12.82 -1.33
N ALA A 9 4.35 -12.16 -0.41
CA ALA A 9 3.90 -10.79 -0.53
C ALA A 9 4.54 -9.90 0.55
N VAL A 10 4.74 -8.64 0.23
CA VAL A 10 5.10 -7.56 1.17
C VAL A 10 3.96 -6.56 1.21
N VAL A 11 3.55 -6.16 2.41
CA VAL A 11 2.55 -5.08 2.61
C VAL A 11 3.14 -4.04 3.54
N THR A 12 3.32 -2.82 3.06
CA THR A 12 3.79 -1.71 3.89
C THR A 12 2.62 -1.02 4.61
N GLY A 13 2.85 -0.51 5.81
CA GLY A 13 1.78 0.08 6.63
C GLY A 13 0.74 -0.94 7.10
N ALA A 14 1.16 -2.18 7.36
CA ALA A 14 0.31 -3.35 7.62
C ALA A 14 -0.32 -3.40 9.03
N SER A 15 -0.03 -2.45 9.91
CA SER A 15 -0.42 -2.54 11.33
C SER A 15 -1.85 -2.05 11.63
N VAL A 16 -2.53 -1.43 10.66
CA VAL A 16 -3.90 -0.88 10.81
C VAL A 16 -4.58 -0.68 9.45
N GLY A 17 -5.89 -0.60 9.46
CA GLY A 17 -6.71 -0.11 8.34
C GLY A 17 -6.56 -0.93 7.06
N ILE A 18 -6.38 -0.27 5.92
CA ILE A 18 -6.30 -0.91 4.61
C ILE A 18 -5.18 -1.95 4.55
N GLY A 19 -3.99 -1.64 5.09
CA GLY A 19 -2.85 -2.55 5.08
C GLY A 19 -3.10 -3.83 5.87
N GLU A 20 -3.72 -3.73 7.05
CA GLU A 20 -4.15 -4.87 7.86
C GLU A 20 -5.17 -5.74 7.11
N ALA A 21 -6.19 -5.12 6.51
CA ALA A 21 -7.21 -5.85 5.74
C ALA A 21 -6.60 -6.59 4.55
N ILE A 22 -5.66 -5.96 3.81
CA ILE A 22 -4.94 -6.59 2.71
C ILE A 22 -4.14 -7.81 3.21
N VAL A 23 -3.41 -7.67 4.32
CA VAL A 23 -2.67 -8.80 4.92
C VAL A 23 -3.61 -9.95 5.23
N LYS A 24 -4.72 -9.70 5.94
CA LYS A 24 -5.72 -10.73 6.30
C LYS A 24 -6.26 -11.46 5.06
N LYS A 25 -6.59 -10.72 4.00
CA LYS A 25 -7.07 -11.32 2.73
C LYS A 25 -6.00 -12.16 2.04
N LEU A 26 -4.76 -11.67 1.92
CA LEU A 26 -3.68 -12.40 1.27
C LEU A 26 -3.32 -13.68 2.03
N VAL A 27 -3.25 -13.63 3.36
CA VAL A 27 -3.05 -14.81 4.23
C VAL A 27 -4.20 -15.80 4.06
N GLY A 28 -5.45 -15.32 4.04
CA GLY A 28 -6.63 -16.15 3.80
C GLY A 28 -6.61 -16.87 2.45
N HIS A 29 -5.87 -16.35 1.47
CA HIS A 29 -5.64 -16.97 0.16
C HIS A 29 -4.33 -17.78 0.05
N GLY A 30 -3.69 -18.11 1.17
CA GLY A 30 -2.54 -19.00 1.20
C GLY A 30 -1.19 -18.34 0.91
N MET A 31 -1.10 -17.02 0.94
CA MET A 31 0.17 -16.35 0.73
C MET A 31 1.00 -16.25 2.01
N LYS A 32 2.32 -16.19 1.86
CA LYS A 32 3.27 -15.80 2.90
C LYS A 32 3.43 -14.27 2.87
N VAL A 33 2.96 -13.58 3.90
CA VAL A 33 2.88 -12.12 3.88
C VAL A 33 3.82 -11.50 4.89
N VAL A 34 4.85 -10.79 4.42
CA VAL A 34 5.65 -9.93 5.28
C VAL A 34 4.90 -8.60 5.45
N GLY A 35 4.27 -8.45 6.61
CA GLY A 35 3.59 -7.19 6.98
C GLY A 35 4.55 -6.28 7.73
N CYS A 36 4.80 -5.08 7.19
CA CYS A 36 5.74 -4.16 7.83
C CYS A 36 5.09 -2.84 8.28
N ALA A 37 5.53 -2.35 9.41
CA ALA A 37 5.18 -1.05 9.99
C ALA A 37 6.13 -0.66 11.12
N ARG A 38 6.04 0.57 11.61
CA ARG A 38 6.81 1.06 12.76
C ARG A 38 6.40 0.39 14.07
N ASN A 39 5.12 0.07 14.23
CA ASN A 39 4.58 -0.57 15.44
C ASN A 39 4.60 -2.09 15.31
N GLU A 40 5.70 -2.69 15.76
CA GLU A 40 5.92 -4.12 15.72
C GLU A 40 4.92 -4.91 16.57
N GLU A 41 4.54 -4.37 17.74
CA GLU A 41 3.60 -5.06 18.64
C GLU A 41 2.21 -5.23 18.03
N LYS A 42 1.72 -4.20 17.32
CA LYS A 42 0.47 -4.33 16.56
C LYS A 42 0.58 -5.41 15.47
N LEU A 43 1.72 -5.47 14.75
CA LEU A 43 1.95 -6.50 13.73
C LEU A 43 1.96 -7.90 14.32
N LYS A 44 2.67 -8.09 15.46
CA LYS A 44 2.70 -9.38 16.18
C LYS A 44 1.32 -9.81 16.64
N LYS A 45 0.50 -8.87 17.14
CA LYS A 45 -0.88 -9.14 17.53
C LYS A 45 -1.72 -9.63 16.36
N ILE A 46 -1.65 -8.96 15.20
CA ILE A 46 -2.34 -9.39 13.98
C ILE A 46 -1.88 -10.79 13.55
N ALA A 47 -0.57 -11.03 13.55
CA ALA A 47 -0.03 -12.35 13.19
C ALA A 47 -0.53 -13.47 14.13
N LEU A 48 -0.58 -13.22 15.43
CA LEU A 48 -1.14 -14.16 16.41
C LEU A 48 -2.63 -14.44 16.18
N GLU A 49 -3.39 -13.42 15.72
CA GLU A 49 -4.82 -13.56 15.44
C GLU A 49 -5.09 -14.41 14.19
N ILE A 50 -4.26 -14.28 13.14
CA ILE A 50 -4.58 -14.87 11.83
C ILE A 50 -3.77 -16.14 11.50
N ASN A 51 -2.55 -16.27 12.04
CA ASN A 51 -1.71 -17.45 11.76
C ASN A 51 -2.32 -18.71 12.37
N GLY A 52 -2.31 -19.81 11.61
CA GLY A 52 -2.93 -21.06 12.01
C GLY A 52 -4.44 -21.14 11.77
N ASN A 53 -5.10 -20.04 11.38
CA ASN A 53 -6.54 -20.00 11.08
C ASN A 53 -6.85 -20.06 9.57
N GLY A 54 -5.83 -20.24 8.73
CA GLY A 54 -5.95 -20.28 7.27
C GLY A 54 -4.73 -20.92 6.61
N PRO A 55 -4.73 -20.99 5.27
CA PRO A 55 -3.68 -21.68 4.51
C PRO A 55 -2.36 -20.87 4.40
N GLY A 56 -2.37 -19.56 4.65
CA GLY A 56 -1.20 -18.70 4.58
C GLY A 56 -0.66 -18.29 5.94
N GLU A 57 0.35 -17.45 5.93
CA GLU A 57 1.02 -17.00 7.15
C GLU A 57 1.51 -15.55 7.05
N MET A 58 1.38 -14.78 8.12
CA MET A 58 1.94 -13.43 8.27
C MET A 58 3.24 -13.45 9.06
N PHE A 59 4.23 -12.72 8.55
CA PHE A 59 5.54 -12.50 9.16
C PHE A 59 5.68 -11.01 9.52
N PRO A 60 5.57 -10.65 10.79
CA PRO A 60 5.77 -9.27 11.24
C PRO A 60 7.21 -8.79 10.99
N PHE A 61 7.37 -7.58 10.45
CA PHE A 61 8.67 -6.96 10.30
C PHE A 61 8.60 -5.47 10.68
N LYS A 62 9.44 -5.05 11.63
CA LYS A 62 9.52 -3.63 12.00
C LYS A 62 10.26 -2.86 10.92
N CYS A 63 9.60 -1.87 10.30
CA CYS A 63 10.21 -1.03 9.27
C CYS A 63 9.57 0.36 9.30
N ASP A 64 10.38 1.40 9.35
CA ASP A 64 9.98 2.75 8.98
C ASP A 64 10.38 2.98 7.52
N VAL A 65 9.40 3.17 6.65
CA VAL A 65 9.64 3.37 5.21
C VAL A 65 10.28 4.73 4.87
N LYS A 66 10.46 5.61 5.86
CA LYS A 66 11.28 6.83 5.70
C LYS A 66 12.78 6.54 5.70
N GLU A 67 13.17 5.41 6.30
CA GLU A 67 14.57 5.01 6.45
C GLU A 67 14.90 3.95 5.41
N GLU A 68 15.69 4.31 4.40
CA GLU A 68 16.09 3.40 3.33
C GLU A 68 16.76 2.14 3.87
N SER A 69 17.59 2.26 4.91
CA SER A 69 18.26 1.11 5.55
C SER A 69 17.25 0.07 6.06
N ASN A 70 16.12 0.51 6.66
CA ASN A 70 15.09 -0.40 7.14
C ASN A 70 14.40 -1.15 5.99
N ILE A 71 14.20 -0.48 4.84
CA ILE A 71 13.63 -1.11 3.65
C ILE A 71 14.61 -2.16 3.10
N VAL A 72 15.89 -1.81 2.98
CA VAL A 72 16.93 -2.73 2.50
C VAL A 72 17.05 -3.96 3.42
N GLU A 73 17.07 -3.76 4.74
CA GLU A 73 17.09 -4.85 5.74
C GLU A 73 15.85 -5.76 5.60
N MET A 74 14.68 -5.19 5.36
CA MET A 74 13.46 -5.98 5.12
C MET A 74 13.58 -6.86 3.87
N PHE A 75 14.06 -6.33 2.76
CA PHE A 75 14.22 -7.11 1.54
C PHE A 75 15.36 -8.13 1.63
N GLN A 76 16.41 -7.84 2.39
CA GLN A 76 17.44 -8.83 2.72
C GLN A 76 16.85 -9.99 3.55
N TYR A 77 16.08 -9.70 4.60
CA TYR A 77 15.36 -10.72 5.37
C TYR A 77 14.45 -11.58 4.48
N ILE A 78 13.70 -10.96 3.55
CA ILE A 78 12.83 -11.68 2.62
C ILE A 78 13.64 -12.62 1.73
N LYS A 79 14.77 -12.15 1.20
CA LYS A 79 15.68 -12.95 0.38
C LYS A 79 16.23 -14.15 1.15
N GLU A 80 16.68 -13.95 2.37
CA GLU A 80 17.25 -15.03 3.22
C GLU A 80 16.19 -16.05 3.63
N LYS A 81 15.00 -15.60 3.99
CA LYS A 81 13.96 -16.47 4.52
C LYS A 81 13.14 -17.19 3.44
N PHE A 82 12.86 -16.52 2.33
CA PHE A 82 11.92 -16.99 1.30
C PHE A 82 12.55 -17.11 -0.09
N GLY A 83 13.75 -16.62 -0.27
CA GLY A 83 14.45 -16.61 -1.55
C GLY A 83 14.02 -15.49 -2.50
N THR A 84 12.75 -15.06 -2.47
CA THR A 84 12.22 -14.06 -3.40
C THR A 84 10.97 -13.36 -2.85
N VAL A 85 10.49 -12.35 -3.58
CA VAL A 85 9.19 -11.71 -3.42
C VAL A 85 8.38 -11.82 -4.73
N HIS A 86 7.07 -11.89 -4.65
CA HIS A 86 6.18 -12.00 -5.82
C HIS A 86 5.19 -10.84 -5.90
N VAL A 87 4.77 -10.32 -4.76
CA VAL A 87 3.81 -9.22 -4.67
C VAL A 87 4.34 -8.15 -3.71
N LEU A 88 4.28 -6.89 -4.14
CA LEU A 88 4.50 -5.75 -3.25
C LEU A 88 3.23 -4.91 -3.20
N VAL A 89 2.76 -4.59 -2.00
CA VAL A 89 1.70 -3.61 -1.77
C VAL A 89 2.27 -2.40 -1.04
N ASN A 90 2.54 -1.34 -1.78
CA ASN A 90 2.90 -0.03 -1.25
C ASN A 90 1.64 0.63 -0.68
N ASN A 91 1.33 0.34 0.58
CA ASN A 91 0.16 0.88 1.26
C ASN A 91 0.52 1.94 2.30
N ALA A 92 1.73 1.94 2.83
CA ALA A 92 2.16 2.98 3.78
C ALA A 92 1.92 4.37 3.20
N GLY A 93 1.23 5.21 3.97
CA GLY A 93 0.91 6.57 3.56
C GLY A 93 0.41 7.40 4.73
N LEU A 94 0.62 8.69 4.66
CA LEU A 94 0.12 9.66 5.63
C LEU A 94 -0.23 10.98 4.95
N GLY A 95 -1.00 11.80 5.67
CA GLY A 95 -1.31 13.16 5.27
C GLY A 95 -1.21 14.11 6.45
N HIS A 96 -0.94 15.36 6.15
CA HIS A 96 -0.99 16.48 7.08
C HIS A 96 -1.86 17.60 6.53
N ARG A 97 -2.50 18.36 7.40
CA ARG A 97 -3.15 19.63 7.06
C ARG A 97 -2.08 20.74 6.99
N ALA A 98 -1.28 20.70 5.92
CA ALA A 98 -0.15 21.60 5.70
C ALA A 98 -0.39 22.43 4.42
N PRO A 99 -1.16 23.55 4.51
CA PRO A 99 -1.47 24.38 3.35
C PRO A 99 -0.21 25.07 2.81
N LEU A 100 -0.17 25.38 1.51
CA LEU A 100 1.01 25.99 0.88
C LEU A 100 1.36 27.36 1.44
N LEU A 101 0.36 28.09 1.96
CA LEU A 101 0.57 29.44 2.49
C LEU A 101 1.19 29.45 3.90
N SER A 102 1.06 28.37 4.68
CA SER A 102 1.44 28.38 6.10
C SER A 102 1.83 27.00 6.66
N GLY A 103 1.94 25.99 5.83
CA GLY A 103 2.30 24.63 6.26
C GLY A 103 3.76 24.54 6.71
N LYS A 104 4.04 23.62 7.61
CA LYS A 104 5.40 23.38 8.11
C LYS A 104 6.17 22.50 7.13
N THR A 105 7.44 22.86 6.89
CA THR A 105 8.35 22.12 5.99
C THR A 105 8.52 20.65 6.42
N GLU A 106 8.55 20.39 7.71
CA GLU A 106 8.69 19.05 8.29
C GLU A 106 7.49 18.15 7.92
N GLU A 107 6.27 18.70 7.92
CA GLU A 107 5.07 17.98 7.51
C GLU A 107 5.08 17.67 6.00
N TRP A 108 5.57 18.58 5.19
CA TRP A 108 5.76 18.35 3.75
C TRP A 108 6.81 17.28 3.48
N LYS A 109 7.96 17.36 4.16
CA LYS A 109 9.03 16.36 4.05
C LYS A 109 8.51 14.98 4.44
N GLU A 110 7.82 14.86 5.58
CA GLU A 110 7.30 13.57 6.02
C GLU A 110 6.32 12.96 5.01
N MET A 111 5.46 13.78 4.40
CA MET A 111 4.57 13.29 3.32
C MET A 111 5.35 12.84 2.08
N LEU A 112 6.43 13.53 1.68
CA LEU A 112 7.29 13.11 0.57
C LEU A 112 8.05 11.84 0.90
N ASP A 113 8.64 11.75 2.09
CA ASP A 113 9.45 10.62 2.51
C ASP A 113 8.63 9.33 2.55
N VAL A 114 7.41 9.38 3.10
CA VAL A 114 6.56 8.20 3.20
C VAL A 114 5.83 7.89 1.88
N ASN A 115 5.11 8.88 1.32
CA ASN A 115 4.19 8.62 0.22
C ASN A 115 4.88 8.47 -1.14
N VAL A 116 6.07 9.05 -1.29
CA VAL A 116 6.79 9.11 -2.57
C VAL A 116 8.09 8.33 -2.50
N LEU A 117 9.02 8.73 -1.63
CA LEU A 117 10.36 8.15 -1.59
C LEU A 117 10.34 6.71 -1.07
N GLY A 118 9.67 6.45 0.05
CA GLY A 118 9.54 5.11 0.63
C GLY A 118 8.87 4.12 -0.34
N LEU A 119 7.80 4.54 -1.02
CA LEU A 119 7.15 3.77 -2.07
C LEU A 119 8.13 3.44 -3.21
N SER A 120 8.91 4.43 -3.66
CA SER A 120 9.86 4.26 -4.76
C SER A 120 10.99 3.30 -4.39
N ILE A 121 11.54 3.42 -3.18
CA ILE A 121 12.59 2.53 -2.67
C ILE A 121 12.05 1.10 -2.53
N CYS A 122 10.88 0.90 -1.92
CA CYS A 122 10.25 -0.43 -1.82
C CYS A 122 10.03 -1.06 -3.20
N SER A 123 9.58 -0.27 -4.18
CA SER A 123 9.38 -0.75 -5.55
C SER A 123 10.69 -1.16 -6.21
N ARG A 124 11.76 -0.36 -6.05
CA ARG A 124 13.11 -0.67 -6.55
C ARG A 124 13.61 -1.99 -5.97
N GLU A 125 13.60 -2.13 -4.65
CA GLU A 125 14.11 -3.32 -3.96
C GLU A 125 13.31 -4.58 -4.34
N ALA A 126 11.97 -4.47 -4.42
CA ALA A 126 11.13 -5.59 -4.84
C ALA A 126 11.46 -6.05 -6.27
N ILE A 127 11.58 -5.11 -7.21
CA ILE A 127 11.87 -5.42 -8.60
C ILE A 127 13.28 -6.00 -8.76
N GLN A 128 14.26 -5.46 -8.05
CA GLN A 128 15.62 -5.99 -8.06
C GLN A 128 15.65 -7.44 -7.55
N LEU A 129 14.93 -7.73 -6.44
CA LEU A 129 14.85 -9.08 -5.91
C LEU A 129 14.10 -10.02 -6.87
N MET A 130 12.97 -9.59 -7.45
CA MET A 130 12.23 -10.36 -8.45
C MET A 130 13.12 -10.71 -9.65
N LYS A 131 13.83 -9.72 -10.21
CA LYS A 131 14.76 -9.93 -11.34
C LYS A 131 15.90 -10.88 -10.98
N ALA A 132 16.52 -10.70 -9.82
CA ALA A 132 17.63 -11.54 -9.36
C ALA A 132 17.23 -13.02 -9.14
N THR A 133 15.95 -13.28 -8.96
CA THR A 133 15.39 -14.62 -8.70
C THR A 133 14.50 -15.15 -9.84
N ASN A 134 14.55 -14.51 -11.01
CA ASN A 134 13.78 -14.86 -12.21
C ASN A 134 12.27 -14.88 -12.01
N VAL A 135 11.73 -14.04 -11.14
CA VAL A 135 10.29 -13.80 -10.99
C VAL A 135 9.88 -12.71 -11.98
N ASP A 136 9.35 -13.11 -13.14
CA ASP A 136 8.91 -12.19 -14.20
C ASP A 136 7.36 -11.99 -14.24
N ASN A 137 6.63 -12.68 -13.39
CA ASN A 137 5.18 -12.59 -13.27
C ASN A 137 4.71 -11.97 -11.95
N GLY A 138 5.54 -11.13 -11.34
CA GLY A 138 5.25 -10.43 -10.10
C GLY A 138 4.17 -9.35 -10.25
N HIS A 139 3.76 -8.76 -9.13
CA HIS A 139 2.76 -7.70 -9.13
C HIS A 139 3.08 -6.62 -8.07
N ILE A 140 3.14 -5.38 -8.49
CA ILE A 140 3.30 -4.21 -7.62
C ILE A 140 1.95 -3.50 -7.51
N PHE A 141 1.50 -3.23 -6.29
CA PHE A 141 0.33 -2.41 -6.01
C PHE A 141 0.74 -1.12 -5.35
N ASN A 142 0.26 0.01 -5.86
CA ASN A 142 0.40 1.31 -5.22
C ASN A 142 -0.96 1.75 -4.70
N ILE A 143 -1.14 1.82 -3.38
CA ILE A 143 -2.36 2.39 -2.78
C ILE A 143 -2.25 3.91 -2.89
N ASN A 144 -2.89 4.41 -3.92
CA ASN A 144 -2.95 5.82 -4.26
C ASN A 144 -4.11 6.51 -3.52
N SER A 145 -4.83 7.40 -4.17
CA SER A 145 -6.01 8.11 -3.69
C SER A 145 -6.73 8.78 -4.87
N MET A 146 -8.01 9.06 -4.72
CA MET A 146 -8.70 10.01 -5.60
C MET A 146 -7.99 11.36 -5.63
N SER A 147 -7.28 11.73 -4.56
CA SER A 147 -6.44 12.94 -4.49
C SER A 147 -5.19 12.89 -5.39
N GLY A 148 -4.86 11.75 -5.98
CA GLY A 148 -3.81 11.62 -7.01
C GLY A 148 -4.29 11.92 -8.43
N HIS A 149 -5.58 12.22 -8.62
CA HIS A 149 -6.21 12.50 -9.92
C HIS A 149 -6.94 13.83 -9.96
N ARG A 150 -7.20 14.41 -8.80
CA ARG A 150 -7.77 15.75 -8.62
C ARG A 150 -7.30 16.33 -7.29
N VAL A 151 -7.16 17.63 -7.25
CA VAL A 151 -6.76 18.32 -6.01
C VAL A 151 -7.92 18.27 -5.01
N SER A 152 -7.64 17.79 -3.81
CA SER A 152 -8.54 17.84 -2.65
C SER A 152 -8.19 19.02 -1.75
N GLY A 153 -8.95 19.21 -0.65
CA GLY A 153 -8.62 20.21 0.37
C GLY A 153 -7.28 19.98 1.09
N LEU A 154 -6.63 18.82 0.86
CA LEU A 154 -5.28 18.49 1.34
C LEU A 154 -4.28 18.68 0.20
N ILE A 155 -3.91 19.92 -0.10
CA ILE A 155 -3.18 20.30 -1.31
C ILE A 155 -1.84 19.57 -1.44
N PHE A 156 -1.00 19.60 -0.40
CA PHE A 156 0.31 18.97 -0.46
C PHE A 156 0.23 17.44 -0.47
N TYR A 157 -0.71 16.86 0.29
CA TYR A 157 -1.02 15.43 0.18
C TYR A 157 -1.44 15.06 -1.25
N SER A 158 -2.32 15.87 -1.89
CA SER A 158 -2.68 15.66 -3.29
C SER A 158 -1.45 15.66 -4.19
N ALA A 159 -0.52 16.61 -4.02
CA ALA A 159 0.72 16.64 -4.80
C ALA A 159 1.52 15.33 -4.66
N THR A 160 1.64 14.77 -3.44
CA THR A 160 2.31 13.48 -3.26
C THR A 160 1.58 12.34 -3.96
N LYS A 161 0.24 12.36 -3.97
CA LYS A 161 -0.56 11.32 -4.64
C LYS A 161 -0.56 11.48 -6.18
N PHE A 162 -0.46 12.70 -6.71
CA PHE A 162 -0.16 12.92 -8.13
C PHE A 162 1.23 12.37 -8.50
N ALA A 163 2.23 12.53 -7.61
CA ALA A 163 3.54 11.92 -7.81
C ALA A 163 3.42 10.37 -7.88
N VAL A 164 2.61 9.74 -7.01
CA VAL A 164 2.35 8.28 -7.08
C VAL A 164 1.71 7.89 -8.42
N THR A 165 0.78 8.68 -8.95
CA THR A 165 0.21 8.44 -10.28
C THR A 165 1.29 8.44 -11.37
N ALA A 166 2.15 9.46 -11.38
CA ALA A 166 3.24 9.56 -12.34
C ALA A 166 4.26 8.44 -12.19
N LEU A 167 4.67 8.11 -10.96
CA LEU A 167 5.60 7.01 -10.67
C LEU A 167 5.04 5.65 -11.07
N THR A 168 3.73 5.42 -10.86
CA THR A 168 3.08 4.17 -11.26
C THR A 168 3.13 3.98 -12.77
N GLU A 169 2.78 5.03 -13.52
CA GLU A 169 2.83 4.97 -14.98
C GLU A 169 4.26 4.87 -15.52
N GLY A 170 5.21 5.65 -14.95
CA GLY A 170 6.62 5.57 -15.31
C GLY A 170 7.18 4.16 -15.09
N LEU A 171 6.84 3.53 -13.96
CA LEU A 171 7.26 2.16 -13.66
C LEU A 171 6.71 1.13 -14.67
N ARG A 172 5.44 1.27 -15.10
CA ARG A 172 4.88 0.42 -16.18
C ARG A 172 5.71 0.55 -17.46
N GLN A 173 6.04 1.79 -17.85
CA GLN A 173 6.84 2.05 -19.07
C GLN A 173 8.23 1.44 -18.97
N GLU A 174 8.94 1.61 -17.86
CA GLU A 174 10.27 1.02 -17.63
C GLU A 174 10.23 -0.52 -17.68
N LEU A 175 9.23 -1.14 -17.06
CA LEU A 175 9.06 -2.59 -17.09
C LEU A 175 8.77 -3.09 -18.52
N ARG A 176 7.90 -2.42 -19.26
CA ARG A 176 7.60 -2.78 -20.68
C ARG A 176 8.81 -2.59 -21.57
N ALA A 177 9.61 -1.53 -21.39
CA ALA A 177 10.85 -1.31 -22.13
C ALA A 177 11.87 -2.45 -21.95
N THR A 178 11.88 -3.09 -20.79
CA THR A 178 12.72 -4.27 -20.51
C THR A 178 12.04 -5.61 -20.81
N LYS A 179 10.85 -5.60 -21.46
CA LYS A 179 10.04 -6.78 -21.78
C LYS A 179 9.64 -7.60 -20.54
N SER A 180 9.57 -6.99 -19.36
CA SER A 180 9.14 -7.66 -18.14
C SER A 180 7.62 -7.83 -18.12
N HIS A 181 7.14 -8.94 -17.56
CA HIS A 181 5.73 -9.23 -17.35
C HIS A 181 5.27 -8.89 -15.92
N ILE A 182 6.13 -8.24 -15.11
CA ILE A 182 5.72 -7.70 -13.81
C ILE A 182 4.64 -6.63 -14.05
N ARG A 183 3.52 -6.76 -13.35
CA ARG A 183 2.36 -5.85 -13.45
C ARG A 183 2.42 -4.76 -12.40
N VAL A 184 1.81 -3.63 -12.69
CA VAL A 184 1.72 -2.52 -11.74
C VAL A 184 0.30 -1.97 -11.72
N THR A 185 -0.40 -2.12 -10.59
CA THR A 185 -1.76 -1.63 -10.38
C THR A 185 -1.77 -0.46 -9.39
N SER A 186 -2.42 0.64 -9.79
CA SER A 186 -2.79 1.73 -8.87
C SER A 186 -4.21 1.49 -8.36
N ILE A 187 -4.41 1.57 -7.05
CA ILE A 187 -5.74 1.58 -6.44
C ILE A 187 -5.94 2.94 -5.81
N SER A 188 -6.99 3.64 -6.24
CA SER A 188 -7.26 5.03 -5.89
C SER A 188 -8.59 5.16 -5.11
N PRO A 189 -8.56 4.95 -3.78
CA PRO A 189 -9.74 5.07 -2.96
C PRO A 189 -10.26 6.50 -2.83
N GLY A 190 -11.58 6.63 -2.66
CA GLY A 190 -12.22 7.78 -2.05
C GLY A 190 -12.12 7.72 -0.52
N VAL A 191 -13.19 8.14 0.17
CA VAL A 191 -13.23 8.13 1.63
C VAL A 191 -13.39 6.70 2.15
N VAL A 192 -12.38 6.23 2.88
CA VAL A 192 -12.36 4.93 3.57
C VAL A 192 -12.34 5.18 5.07
N GLU A 193 -13.18 4.53 5.83
CA GLU A 193 -13.20 4.65 7.29
C GLU A 193 -11.97 3.98 7.89
N THR A 194 -11.03 4.80 8.40
CA THR A 194 -9.74 4.38 8.95
C THR A 194 -9.22 5.39 9.98
N GLU A 195 -8.07 5.10 10.60
CA GLU A 195 -7.38 6.07 11.46
C GLU A 195 -6.88 7.32 10.69
N PHE A 196 -6.92 7.34 9.35
CA PHE A 196 -6.34 8.43 8.54
C PHE A 196 -6.95 9.79 8.86
N ALA A 197 -8.30 9.91 8.90
CA ALA A 197 -8.95 11.18 9.18
C ALA A 197 -8.73 11.64 10.64
N TYR A 198 -8.60 10.71 11.58
CA TYR A 198 -8.24 11.03 12.97
C TYR A 198 -6.82 11.58 13.06
N ARG A 199 -5.88 10.98 12.34
CA ARG A 199 -4.48 11.46 12.29
C ARG A 199 -4.34 12.83 11.60
N LEU A 200 -5.22 13.16 10.67
CA LEU A 200 -5.30 14.50 10.06
C LEU A 200 -5.84 15.58 11.02
N ASN A 201 -6.55 15.17 12.07
CA ASN A 201 -7.22 16.08 13.00
C ASN A 201 -6.97 15.65 14.45
N PRO A 202 -5.71 15.55 14.90
CA PRO A 202 -5.42 15.00 16.26
C PRO A 202 -5.98 15.87 17.39
N ALA A 203 -6.10 17.19 17.16
CA ALA A 203 -6.67 18.12 18.13
C ALA A 203 -8.21 18.16 18.10
N GLU A 204 -8.84 17.66 17.04
CA GLU A 204 -10.29 17.73 16.83
C GLU A 204 -10.82 16.40 16.24
N PRO A 205 -10.86 15.30 17.02
CA PRO A 205 -11.32 13.99 16.53
C PRO A 205 -12.75 13.99 15.95
N SER A 206 -13.61 14.88 16.46
CA SER A 206 -14.98 15.05 15.97
C SER A 206 -15.06 15.41 14.47
N LYS A 207 -14.02 16.02 13.89
CA LYS A 207 -13.98 16.26 12.44
C LYS A 207 -13.89 14.95 11.64
N ALA A 208 -13.19 13.95 12.17
CA ALA A 208 -13.12 12.63 11.55
C ALA A 208 -14.47 11.89 11.72
N GLU A 209 -15.06 11.94 12.91
CA GLU A 209 -16.37 11.35 13.19
C GLU A 209 -17.46 11.95 12.26
N ASN A 210 -17.50 13.28 12.14
CA ASN A 210 -18.43 13.97 11.25
C ASN A 210 -18.21 13.60 9.77
N LEU A 211 -16.95 13.43 9.34
CA LEU A 211 -16.67 12.98 7.97
C LEU A 211 -17.24 11.57 7.74
N TYR A 212 -16.94 10.64 8.64
CA TYR A 212 -17.32 9.23 8.48
C TYR A 212 -18.81 8.98 8.68
N SER A 213 -19.51 9.81 9.47
CA SER A 213 -20.97 9.73 9.64
C SER A 213 -21.75 10.45 8.54
N SER A 214 -21.11 11.33 7.76
CA SER A 214 -21.79 12.15 6.75
C SER A 214 -22.21 11.39 5.49
N ILE A 215 -21.53 10.26 5.20
CA ILE A 215 -21.80 9.37 4.06
C ILE A 215 -21.53 7.93 4.46
N LYS A 216 -22.10 6.97 3.74
CA LYS A 216 -21.69 5.56 3.87
C LYS A 216 -20.29 5.40 3.23
N CYS A 217 -19.24 5.46 4.06
CA CYS A 217 -17.86 5.32 3.63
C CYS A 217 -17.54 3.94 3.06
N LEU A 218 -16.46 3.83 2.30
CA LEU A 218 -15.87 2.52 2.00
C LEU A 218 -15.33 1.89 3.27
N HIS A 219 -15.43 0.57 3.34
CA HIS A 219 -14.76 -0.23 4.34
C HIS A 219 -13.36 -0.64 3.84
N VAL A 220 -12.45 -0.94 4.76
CA VAL A 220 -11.08 -1.37 4.40
C VAL A 220 -11.06 -2.63 3.55
N ASP A 221 -12.06 -3.51 3.72
CA ASP A 221 -12.21 -4.73 2.92
C ASP A 221 -12.53 -4.45 1.45
N ASP A 222 -13.25 -3.35 1.13
CA ASP A 222 -13.53 -2.98 -0.26
C ASP A 222 -12.23 -2.71 -1.03
N ILE A 223 -11.22 -2.17 -0.34
CA ILE A 223 -9.90 -1.91 -0.92
C ILE A 223 -9.08 -3.20 -1.00
N ALA A 224 -9.14 -4.04 0.04
CA ALA A 224 -8.47 -5.33 0.03
C ALA A 224 -9.04 -6.25 -1.07
N ASP A 225 -10.35 -6.24 -1.29
CA ASP A 225 -11.00 -6.99 -2.37
C ASP A 225 -10.59 -6.47 -3.76
N SER A 226 -10.31 -5.18 -3.92
CA SER A 226 -9.76 -4.62 -5.16
C SER A 226 -8.34 -5.15 -5.46
N VAL A 227 -7.51 -5.39 -4.43
CA VAL A 227 -6.20 -6.06 -4.58
C VAL A 227 -6.41 -7.50 -5.04
N ILE A 228 -7.31 -8.24 -4.40
CA ILE A 228 -7.63 -9.64 -4.77
C ILE A 228 -8.16 -9.71 -6.20
N PHE A 229 -9.06 -8.80 -6.60
CA PHE A 229 -9.56 -8.72 -7.98
C PHE A 229 -8.43 -8.60 -9.01
N ALA A 230 -7.49 -7.68 -8.81
CA ALA A 230 -6.38 -7.49 -9.74
C ALA A 230 -5.38 -8.66 -9.72
N LEU A 231 -5.16 -9.32 -8.57
CA LEU A 231 -4.35 -10.54 -8.46
C LEU A 231 -4.98 -11.71 -9.20
N GLN A 232 -6.30 -11.84 -9.20
CA GLN A 232 -7.04 -12.92 -9.87
C GLN A 232 -7.04 -12.78 -11.39
N ALA A 233 -6.87 -11.57 -11.93
CA ALA A 233 -6.82 -11.34 -13.37
C ALA A 233 -5.81 -12.27 -14.06
N PRO A 234 -6.10 -12.84 -15.24
CA PRO A 234 -5.17 -13.71 -15.97
C PRO A 234 -3.78 -13.08 -16.14
N ALA A 235 -2.75 -13.91 -16.31
CA ALA A 235 -1.36 -13.44 -16.31
C ALA A 235 -1.06 -12.38 -17.40
N HIS A 236 -1.77 -12.45 -18.53
CA HIS A 236 -1.63 -11.49 -19.64
C HIS A 236 -2.49 -10.22 -19.48
N VAL A 237 -3.30 -10.15 -18.42
CA VAL A 237 -4.17 -8.99 -18.13
C VAL A 237 -3.50 -8.11 -17.08
N ASP A 238 -3.22 -6.87 -17.45
CA ASP A 238 -2.68 -5.85 -16.56
C ASP A 238 -3.80 -4.86 -16.19
N VAL A 239 -4.30 -4.97 -14.97
CA VAL A 239 -5.30 -4.04 -14.42
C VAL A 239 -4.56 -2.80 -13.95
N ASN A 240 -4.60 -1.74 -14.74
CA ASN A 240 -3.74 -0.57 -14.52
C ASN A 240 -4.21 0.31 -13.36
N ASP A 241 -5.47 0.71 -13.36
CA ASP A 241 -6.02 1.64 -12.37
C ASP A 241 -7.40 1.21 -11.91
N ILE A 242 -7.61 1.22 -10.60
CA ILE A 242 -8.90 0.98 -9.97
C ILE A 242 -9.29 2.24 -9.18
N TYR A 243 -10.35 2.89 -9.63
CA TYR A 243 -10.96 4.02 -8.93
C TYR A 243 -12.18 3.51 -8.16
N ILE A 244 -12.15 3.62 -6.84
CA ILE A 244 -13.22 3.15 -5.98
C ILE A 244 -13.57 4.21 -4.94
N ARG A 245 -14.86 4.57 -4.84
CA ARG A 245 -15.34 5.59 -3.90
C ARG A 245 -16.75 5.27 -3.42
N PRO A 246 -17.12 5.80 -2.25
CA PRO A 246 -18.53 5.76 -1.83
C PRO A 246 -19.45 6.32 -2.92
N SER A 247 -20.58 5.68 -3.14
CA SER A 247 -21.59 6.17 -4.11
C SER A 247 -22.14 7.55 -3.74
N GLU A 248 -22.13 7.89 -2.45
CA GLU A 248 -22.60 9.17 -1.90
C GLU A 248 -21.53 10.25 -1.89
N GLN A 249 -20.25 9.90 -2.14
CA GLN A 249 -19.18 10.87 -2.14
C GLN A 249 -19.33 11.84 -3.31
N LYS A 250 -19.61 13.10 -2.98
CA LYS A 250 -19.57 14.19 -3.97
C LYS A 250 -18.17 14.37 -4.52
N ILE A 251 -18.11 14.81 -5.77
CA ILE A 251 -16.84 15.01 -6.47
C ILE A 251 -16.08 16.20 -5.90
#